data_c4ee670b408338600ca5075fd47477eb
#
_entry.id   c4ee670b408338600ca5075fd47477eb
#
_cell.length_a   1.000
_cell.length_b   1.000
_cell.length_c   1.000
_cell.angle_alpha   90.00
_cell.angle_beta   90.00
_cell.angle_gamma   90.00
#
_symmetry.space_group_name_H-M   'P 1'
#
loop_
_entity.id
_entity.type
_entity.pdbx_description
1 polymer ?
#
loop_
_entity_poly.entity_id
_entity_poly.type
_entity_poly.pdbx_seq_one_letter_code
_entity_poly.pdbx_strand_id
1 'polypeptide(L)'
;VGDSNQLPSVGPGQVLTDLLETNQVPAIELKRIHRQTQQSSIVELAHSIKDGFLPRNFMEKQIDRSFLPCSTERLVTIIEQVVVAALKKGYTKRDIQVLAPMYKGDAGINAINQMMQEILNPKIGNSVREVESFDKVFRVGDKVLQLVNLPEENVYNGDIGEITAI
;
A
#
# COMPACT_ATOMS: atom_id res chain seq x y z
N VAL A 1 -0.65 18.92 -12.93
CA VAL A 1 0.42 18.05 -12.45
C VAL A 1 -0.17 16.66 -12.29
N GLY A 2 0.50 15.63 -12.80
CA GLY A 2 0.07 14.23 -12.71
C GLY A 2 1.16 13.27 -13.16
N ASP A 3 0.88 11.99 -13.14
CA ASP A 3 1.78 10.93 -13.58
C ASP A 3 0.99 9.94 -14.44
N SER A 4 1.28 9.92 -15.75
CA SER A 4 0.62 9.05 -16.73
C SER A 4 0.93 7.56 -16.55
N ASN A 5 1.93 7.22 -15.73
CA ASN A 5 2.30 5.82 -15.43
C ASN A 5 1.62 5.28 -14.17
N GLN A 6 0.89 6.12 -13.42
CA GLN A 6 0.06 5.66 -12.30
C GLN A 6 -1.29 5.16 -12.80
N LEU A 7 -2.04 4.49 -11.90
CA LEU A 7 -3.38 4.02 -12.23
C LEU A 7 -4.24 5.15 -12.77
N PRO A 8 -4.99 4.94 -13.87
CA PRO A 8 -5.87 5.95 -14.43
C PRO A 8 -7.03 6.26 -13.47
N SER A 9 -7.69 7.40 -13.69
CA SER A 9 -8.91 7.75 -12.98
C SER A 9 -9.99 6.68 -13.18
N VAL A 10 -10.85 6.50 -12.18
CA VAL A 10 -12.02 5.62 -12.28
C VAL A 10 -13.01 6.24 -13.27
N GLY A 11 -13.27 5.56 -14.38
CA GLY A 11 -14.16 6.03 -15.46
C GLY A 11 -13.53 5.86 -16.84
N PRO A 12 -14.29 6.16 -17.91
CA PRO A 12 -13.79 6.03 -19.26
C PRO A 12 -12.76 7.13 -19.61
N GLY A 13 -11.69 6.76 -20.33
CA GLY A 13 -10.67 7.66 -20.81
C GLY A 13 -9.44 7.78 -19.89
N GLN A 14 -8.35 8.28 -20.47
CA GLN A 14 -7.07 8.54 -19.79
C GLN A 14 -6.62 9.98 -20.05
N VAL A 15 -7.37 10.93 -19.52
CA VAL A 15 -7.26 12.36 -19.84
C VAL A 15 -5.83 12.89 -19.87
N LEU A 16 -4.99 12.53 -18.89
CA LEU A 16 -3.61 13.00 -18.83
C LEU A 16 -2.76 12.41 -19.96
N THR A 17 -2.89 11.10 -20.19
CA THR A 17 -2.19 10.41 -21.29
C THR A 17 -2.62 10.96 -22.64
N ASP A 18 -3.93 11.10 -22.85
CA ASP A 18 -4.51 11.62 -24.09
C ASP A 18 -4.00 13.05 -24.37
N LEU A 19 -3.98 13.93 -23.36
CA LEU A 19 -3.45 15.29 -23.49
C LEU A 19 -1.96 15.31 -23.85
N LEU A 20 -1.16 14.43 -23.24
CA LEU A 20 0.28 14.36 -23.53
C LEU A 20 0.52 13.85 -24.97
N GLU A 21 -0.26 12.89 -25.44
CA GLU A 21 -0.15 12.33 -26.80
C GLU A 21 -0.52 13.32 -27.89
N THR A 22 -1.43 14.26 -27.61
CA THR A 22 -1.78 15.29 -28.61
C THR A 22 -0.62 16.22 -28.96
N ASN A 23 0.38 16.34 -28.10
CA ASN A 23 1.49 17.30 -28.22
C ASN A 23 1.05 18.77 -28.40
N GLN A 24 -0.19 19.10 -28.08
CA GLN A 24 -0.73 20.46 -28.22
C GLN A 24 -0.53 21.29 -26.94
N VAL A 25 -0.29 20.62 -25.83
CA VAL A 25 -0.08 21.28 -24.53
C VAL A 25 1.41 21.21 -24.17
N PRO A 26 2.05 22.34 -23.85
CA PRO A 26 3.43 22.31 -23.35
C PRO A 26 3.52 21.48 -22.09
N ALA A 27 4.43 20.50 -22.05
CA ALA A 27 4.62 19.60 -20.93
C ALA A 27 6.08 19.58 -20.48
N ILE A 28 6.28 19.49 -19.18
CA ILE A 28 7.60 19.28 -18.55
C ILE A 28 7.56 17.94 -17.83
N GLU A 29 8.40 17.01 -18.24
CA GLU A 29 8.52 15.70 -17.60
C GLU A 29 9.66 15.70 -16.58
N LEU A 30 9.34 15.35 -15.33
CA LEU A 30 10.32 15.15 -14.26
C LEU A 30 10.80 13.69 -14.30
N LYS A 31 12.07 13.48 -14.69
CA LYS A 31 12.65 12.14 -14.89
C LYS A 31 13.45 11.61 -13.69
N ARG A 32 13.79 12.47 -12.71
CA ARG A 32 14.57 12.05 -11.55
C ARG A 32 13.67 11.65 -10.39
N ILE A 33 13.90 10.44 -9.88
CA ILE A 33 13.27 9.93 -8.65
C ILE A 33 14.19 10.27 -7.48
N HIS A 34 13.67 11.02 -6.49
CA HIS A 34 14.42 11.44 -5.30
C HIS A 34 14.00 10.71 -4.02
N ARG A 35 12.95 9.88 -4.07
CA ARG A 35 12.41 9.15 -2.91
C ARG A 35 13.30 8.02 -2.43
N GLN A 36 14.00 7.37 -3.35
CA GLN A 36 14.91 6.26 -3.08
C GLN A 36 16.31 6.62 -3.58
N THR A 37 17.32 5.90 -3.09
CA THR A 37 18.68 6.04 -3.60
C THR A 37 18.74 5.65 -5.08
N GLN A 38 19.62 6.24 -5.85
CA GLN A 38 19.78 5.95 -7.29
C GLN A 38 20.13 4.48 -7.58
N GLN A 39 20.55 3.72 -6.57
CA GLN A 39 20.94 2.30 -6.67
C GLN A 39 19.86 1.37 -6.07
N SER A 40 18.62 1.83 -5.85
CA SER A 40 17.55 1.01 -5.33
C SER A 40 17.06 0.00 -6.37
N SER A 41 17.06 -1.29 -6.03
CA SER A 41 16.53 -2.34 -6.89
C SER A 41 15.01 -2.25 -7.06
N ILE A 42 14.33 -1.53 -6.16
CA ILE A 42 12.89 -1.23 -6.26
C ILE A 42 12.66 -0.24 -7.42
N VAL A 43 13.49 0.80 -7.52
CA VAL A 43 13.40 1.79 -8.61
C VAL A 43 13.71 1.14 -9.95
N GLU A 44 14.75 0.32 -10.02
CA GLU A 44 15.12 -0.42 -11.23
C GLU A 44 13.97 -1.31 -11.71
N LEU A 45 13.36 -2.09 -10.79
CA LEU A 45 12.21 -2.93 -11.10
C LEU A 45 11.00 -2.10 -11.57
N ALA A 46 10.73 -0.97 -10.91
CA ALA A 46 9.62 -0.10 -11.28
C ALA A 46 9.79 0.48 -12.68
N HIS A 47 11.00 0.90 -13.06
CA HIS A 47 11.29 1.35 -14.43
C HIS A 47 11.11 0.22 -15.45
N SER A 48 11.61 -0.98 -15.14
CA SER A 48 11.45 -2.14 -16.03
C SER A 48 9.99 -2.48 -16.28
N ILE A 49 9.16 -2.44 -15.23
CA ILE A 49 7.71 -2.68 -15.34
C ILE A 49 7.04 -1.57 -16.17
N LYS A 50 7.41 -0.31 -15.95
CA LYS A 50 6.93 0.83 -16.73
C LYS A 50 7.23 0.64 -18.22
N ASP A 51 8.42 0.15 -18.54
CA ASP A 51 8.86 -0.09 -19.92
C ASP A 51 8.32 -1.41 -20.51
N GLY A 52 7.45 -2.12 -19.77
CA GLY A 52 6.73 -3.30 -20.24
C GLY A 52 7.51 -4.60 -20.15
N PHE A 53 8.60 -4.69 -19.39
CA PHE A 53 9.35 -5.92 -19.23
C PHE A 53 9.69 -6.22 -17.77
N LEU A 54 9.94 -7.50 -17.47
CA LEU A 54 10.47 -7.94 -16.18
C LEU A 54 11.94 -8.35 -16.35
N PRO A 55 12.86 -7.82 -15.54
CA PRO A 55 14.25 -8.24 -15.57
C PRO A 55 14.38 -9.72 -15.18
N ARG A 56 15.35 -10.44 -15.76
CA ARG A 56 15.52 -11.88 -15.52
C ARG A 56 15.71 -12.24 -14.03
N ASN A 57 16.28 -11.32 -13.27
CA ASN A 57 16.53 -11.45 -11.84
C ASN A 57 15.41 -10.90 -10.94
N PHE A 58 14.19 -10.64 -11.46
CA PHE A 58 13.13 -10.00 -10.65
C PHE A 58 12.72 -10.84 -9.43
N MET A 59 12.86 -12.16 -9.50
CA MET A 59 12.59 -13.07 -8.37
C MET A 59 13.74 -13.18 -7.36
N GLU A 60 14.93 -12.71 -7.71
CA GLU A 60 16.08 -12.80 -6.83
C GLU A 60 15.94 -11.83 -5.65
N LYS A 61 16.39 -12.30 -4.48
CA LYS A 61 16.46 -11.46 -3.29
C LYS A 61 17.50 -10.37 -3.48
N GLN A 62 17.10 -9.13 -3.25
CA GLN A 62 17.97 -7.95 -3.25
C GLN A 62 18.06 -7.37 -1.84
N ILE A 63 18.88 -6.32 -1.67
CA ILE A 63 19.04 -5.66 -0.35
C ILE A 63 17.74 -5.02 0.12
N ASP A 64 16.99 -4.41 -0.80
CA ASP A 64 15.81 -3.58 -0.55
C ASP A 64 14.50 -4.19 -1.06
N ARG A 65 14.54 -5.39 -1.69
CA ARG A 65 13.35 -6.12 -2.11
C ARG A 65 13.52 -7.63 -2.08
N SER A 66 12.40 -8.33 -1.94
CA SER A 66 12.32 -9.79 -2.06
C SER A 66 11.06 -10.18 -2.82
N PHE A 67 11.14 -11.25 -3.59
CA PHE A 67 9.99 -11.89 -4.21
C PHE A 67 9.74 -13.24 -3.50
N LEU A 68 8.52 -13.45 -3.05
CA LEU A 68 8.11 -14.67 -2.34
C LEU A 68 7.00 -15.36 -3.13
N PRO A 69 7.33 -16.32 -4.00
CA PRO A 69 6.32 -17.05 -4.75
C PRO A 69 5.46 -17.90 -3.82
N CYS A 70 4.14 -17.78 -3.94
CA CYS A 70 3.19 -18.58 -3.16
C CYS A 70 1.88 -18.75 -3.91
N SER A 71 1.10 -19.77 -3.51
CA SER A 71 -0.28 -19.90 -3.94
C SER A 71 -1.19 -18.95 -3.17
N THR A 72 -2.37 -18.66 -3.73
CA THR A 72 -3.35 -17.73 -3.13
C THR A 72 -3.75 -18.17 -1.72
N GLU A 73 -3.91 -19.49 -1.49
CA GLU A 73 -4.32 -20.06 -0.20
C GLU A 73 -3.25 -19.82 0.89
N ARG A 74 -1.99 -19.65 0.52
CA ARG A 74 -0.88 -19.43 1.44
C ARG A 74 -0.52 -17.96 1.61
N LEU A 75 -1.11 -17.08 0.82
CA LEU A 75 -0.70 -15.67 0.74
C LEU A 75 -0.83 -14.96 2.10
N VAL A 76 -1.98 -15.09 2.77
CA VAL A 76 -2.20 -14.45 4.08
C VAL A 76 -1.22 -14.96 5.13
N THR A 77 -0.99 -16.28 5.17
CA THR A 77 -0.01 -16.89 6.09
C THR A 77 1.41 -16.38 5.84
N ILE A 78 1.80 -16.19 4.58
CA ILE A 78 3.12 -15.66 4.25
C ILE A 78 3.22 -14.18 4.65
N ILE A 79 2.19 -13.36 4.41
CA ILE A 79 2.16 -11.97 4.87
C ILE A 79 2.29 -11.93 6.40
N GLU A 80 1.53 -12.75 7.13
CA GLU A 80 1.63 -12.87 8.58
C GLU A 80 3.07 -13.15 9.03
N GLN A 81 3.71 -14.16 8.44
CA GLN A 81 5.10 -14.54 8.77
C GLN A 81 6.07 -13.38 8.52
N VAL A 82 5.91 -12.66 7.41
CA VAL A 82 6.74 -11.50 7.07
C VAL A 82 6.55 -10.37 8.08
N VAL A 83 5.29 -10.06 8.44
CA VAL A 83 4.96 -9.03 9.42
C VAL A 83 5.53 -9.38 10.80
N VAL A 84 5.31 -10.58 11.28
CA VAL A 84 5.87 -11.07 12.56
C VAL A 84 7.40 -11.01 12.57
N ALA A 85 8.03 -11.40 11.45
CA ALA A 85 9.49 -11.31 11.32
C ALA A 85 9.99 -9.85 11.33
N ALA A 86 9.25 -8.92 10.72
CA ALA A 86 9.56 -7.50 10.75
C ALA A 86 9.46 -6.92 12.18
N LEU A 87 8.38 -7.25 12.90
CA LEU A 87 8.22 -6.84 14.30
C LEU A 87 9.36 -7.35 15.20
N LYS A 88 9.80 -8.61 15.02
CA LYS A 88 10.96 -9.18 15.73
C LYS A 88 12.27 -8.44 15.43
N LYS A 89 12.38 -7.77 14.28
CA LYS A 89 13.52 -6.92 13.91
C LYS A 89 13.41 -5.49 14.40
N GLY A 90 12.35 -5.14 15.15
CA GLY A 90 12.14 -3.82 15.71
C GLY A 90 11.33 -2.85 14.84
N TYR A 91 10.80 -3.30 13.70
CA TYR A 91 9.83 -2.50 12.95
C TYR A 91 8.53 -2.36 13.73
N THR A 92 7.86 -1.23 13.58
CA THR A 92 6.59 -0.93 14.23
C THR A 92 5.43 -0.96 13.24
N LYS A 93 4.19 -0.90 13.72
CA LYS A 93 3.00 -0.77 12.86
C LYS A 93 3.06 0.41 11.90
N ARG A 94 3.80 1.48 12.26
CA ARG A 94 3.97 2.67 11.41
C ARG A 94 4.87 2.40 10.22
N ASP A 95 5.83 1.49 10.37
CA ASP A 95 6.81 1.15 9.32
C ASP A 95 6.29 0.12 8.31
N ILE A 96 5.16 -0.53 8.62
CA ILE A 96 4.62 -1.64 7.82
C ILE A 96 3.38 -1.18 7.06
N GLN A 97 3.37 -1.41 5.74
CA GLN A 97 2.21 -1.19 4.87
C GLN A 97 2.02 -2.40 3.95
N VAL A 98 0.80 -2.95 3.92
CA VAL A 98 0.42 -4.02 3.01
C VAL A 98 -0.49 -3.45 1.93
N LEU A 99 -0.22 -3.77 0.67
CA LEU A 99 -1.04 -3.40 -0.47
C LEU A 99 -1.61 -4.67 -1.09
N ALA A 100 -2.89 -4.67 -1.39
CA ALA A 100 -3.57 -5.78 -2.06
C ALA A 100 -4.52 -5.24 -3.15
N PRO A 101 -4.64 -5.94 -4.29
CA PRO A 101 -5.42 -5.45 -5.43
C PRO A 101 -6.93 -5.64 -5.29
N MET A 102 -7.40 -6.45 -4.33
CA MET A 102 -8.81 -6.80 -4.16
C MET A 102 -9.29 -6.57 -2.74
N TYR A 103 -10.55 -6.18 -2.57
CA TYR A 103 -11.17 -6.00 -1.26
C TYR A 103 -11.66 -7.32 -0.64
N LYS A 104 -12.25 -8.21 -1.45
CA LYS A 104 -12.89 -9.46 -1.02
C LYS A 104 -12.04 -10.68 -1.34
N GLY A 105 -12.40 -11.81 -0.71
CA GLY A 105 -11.71 -13.09 -0.85
C GLY A 105 -10.66 -13.31 0.22
N ASP A 106 -10.14 -14.54 0.27
CA ASP A 106 -9.23 -15.01 1.33
C ASP A 106 -7.91 -14.22 1.38
N ALA A 107 -7.49 -13.66 0.25
CA ALA A 107 -6.29 -12.81 0.12
C ALA A 107 -6.64 -11.33 -0.12
N GLY A 108 -7.87 -10.91 0.16
CA GLY A 108 -8.32 -9.53 -0.01
C GLY A 108 -7.98 -8.63 1.18
N ILE A 109 -8.11 -7.32 0.96
CA ILE A 109 -7.84 -6.28 1.97
C ILE A 109 -8.58 -6.55 3.28
N ASN A 110 -9.84 -7.02 3.22
CA ASN A 110 -10.63 -7.26 4.43
C ASN A 110 -10.02 -8.35 5.31
N ALA A 111 -9.65 -9.50 4.73
CA ALA A 111 -9.00 -10.60 5.45
C ALA A 111 -7.61 -10.19 5.97
N ILE A 112 -6.84 -9.49 5.15
CA ILE A 112 -5.52 -8.98 5.53
C ILE A 112 -5.64 -7.97 6.67
N ASN A 113 -6.58 -7.03 6.62
CA ASN A 113 -6.77 -6.05 7.70
C ASN A 113 -7.13 -6.71 9.03
N GLN A 114 -8.01 -7.72 9.01
CA GLN A 114 -8.36 -8.46 10.22
C GLN A 114 -7.13 -9.16 10.82
N MET A 115 -6.38 -9.88 10.01
CA MET A 115 -5.12 -10.52 10.44
C MET A 115 -4.11 -9.49 10.95
N MET A 116 -3.93 -8.37 10.25
CA MET A 116 -3.01 -7.31 10.67
C MET A 116 -3.42 -6.67 11.99
N GLN A 117 -4.72 -6.44 12.22
CA GLN A 117 -5.24 -5.92 13.48
C GLN A 117 -4.90 -6.84 14.65
N GLU A 118 -5.11 -8.15 14.50
CA GLU A 118 -4.79 -9.11 15.56
C GLU A 118 -3.29 -9.20 15.87
N ILE A 119 -2.42 -8.94 14.89
CA ILE A 119 -0.97 -8.95 15.10
C ILE A 119 -0.47 -7.62 15.66
N LEU A 120 -0.94 -6.49 15.11
CA LEU A 120 -0.39 -5.17 15.40
C LEU A 120 -1.08 -4.44 16.56
N ASN A 121 -2.33 -4.81 16.84
CA ASN A 121 -3.17 -4.24 17.90
C ASN A 121 -4.07 -5.31 18.51
N PRO A 122 -3.52 -6.38 19.09
CA PRO A 122 -4.30 -7.47 19.66
C PRO A 122 -5.20 -7.01 20.79
N LYS A 123 -6.37 -7.63 20.92
CA LYS A 123 -7.30 -7.41 22.04
C LYS A 123 -6.73 -8.03 23.30
N ILE A 124 -6.21 -7.20 24.20
CA ILE A 124 -5.69 -7.64 25.49
C ILE A 124 -6.71 -7.34 26.59
N GLY A 125 -7.40 -8.37 27.07
CA GLY A 125 -8.43 -8.23 28.12
C GLY A 125 -9.74 -7.58 27.65
N ASN A 126 -10.60 -7.21 28.59
CA ASN A 126 -11.93 -6.64 28.32
C ASN A 126 -11.95 -5.10 28.27
N SER A 127 -10.81 -4.44 28.43
CA SER A 127 -10.72 -2.98 28.51
C SER A 127 -10.45 -2.29 27.17
N VAL A 128 -10.27 -3.04 26.10
CA VAL A 128 -10.03 -2.46 24.77
C VAL A 128 -11.33 -1.84 24.25
N ARG A 129 -11.29 -0.53 23.99
CA ARG A 129 -12.41 0.17 23.37
C ARG A 129 -12.41 -0.13 21.88
N GLU A 130 -13.55 -0.64 21.40
CA GLU A 130 -13.77 -0.96 20.00
C GLU A 130 -15.16 -0.55 19.56
N VAL A 131 -15.31 -0.25 18.28
CA VAL A 131 -16.59 0.05 17.65
C VAL A 131 -16.70 -0.75 16.36
N GLU A 132 -17.88 -1.30 16.12
CA GLU A 132 -18.22 -1.97 14.88
C GLU A 132 -18.88 -0.97 13.91
N SER A 133 -18.38 -0.90 12.70
CA SER A 133 -18.93 -0.06 11.64
C SER A 133 -18.78 -0.75 10.28
N PHE A 134 -19.91 -0.96 9.57
CA PHE A 134 -19.93 -1.56 8.22
C PHE A 134 -19.13 -2.87 8.11
N ASP A 135 -19.40 -3.85 8.95
CA ASP A 135 -18.72 -5.15 9.02
C ASP A 135 -17.22 -5.08 9.35
N LYS A 136 -16.76 -3.96 9.89
CA LYS A 136 -15.38 -3.77 10.36
C LYS A 136 -15.37 -3.41 11.83
N VAL A 137 -14.41 -3.95 12.55
CA VAL A 137 -14.14 -3.60 13.95
C VAL A 137 -12.96 -2.65 13.99
N PHE A 138 -13.15 -1.49 14.59
CA PHE A 138 -12.10 -0.51 14.83
C PHE A 138 -11.76 -0.49 16.32
N ARG A 139 -10.48 -0.44 16.65
CA ARG A 139 -9.96 -0.38 18.04
C ARG A 139 -9.13 0.86 18.27
N VAL A 140 -9.17 1.37 19.47
CA VAL A 140 -8.18 2.38 19.91
C VAL A 140 -6.77 1.80 19.69
N GLY A 141 -5.91 2.56 19.02
CA GLY A 141 -4.59 2.12 18.60
C GLY A 141 -4.49 1.56 17.18
N ASP A 142 -5.61 1.40 16.46
CA ASP A 142 -5.54 0.97 15.06
C ASP A 142 -4.89 2.03 14.18
N LYS A 143 -4.05 1.58 13.27
CA LYS A 143 -3.56 2.38 12.15
C LYS A 143 -4.65 2.43 11.08
N VAL A 144 -5.03 3.61 10.67
CA VAL A 144 -6.12 3.85 9.70
C VAL A 144 -5.63 4.70 8.52
N LEU A 145 -6.29 4.50 7.38
CA LEU A 145 -6.09 5.27 6.16
C LEU A 145 -7.34 6.08 5.87
N GLN A 146 -7.19 7.39 5.68
CA GLN A 146 -8.26 8.26 5.22
C GLN A 146 -8.57 7.99 3.75
N LEU A 147 -9.83 7.73 3.41
CA LEU A 147 -10.26 7.40 2.05
C LEU A 147 -10.93 8.57 1.33
N VAL A 148 -11.34 9.59 2.04
CA VAL A 148 -12.09 10.74 1.50
C VAL A 148 -11.46 12.04 2.00
N ASN A 149 -11.37 13.04 1.13
CA ASN A 149 -10.89 14.35 1.54
C ASN A 149 -11.87 15.02 2.51
N LEU A 150 -11.36 15.52 3.63
CA LEU A 150 -12.05 16.34 4.62
C LEU A 150 -11.26 17.64 4.83
N PRO A 151 -11.35 18.60 3.88
CA PRO A 151 -10.54 19.82 3.91
C PRO A 151 -10.78 20.67 5.17
N GLU A 152 -11.99 20.65 5.71
CA GLU A 152 -12.39 21.37 6.92
C GLU A 152 -11.61 20.89 8.15
N GLU A 153 -11.24 19.60 8.18
CA GLU A 153 -10.43 18.97 9.24
C GLU A 153 -8.95 18.92 8.88
N ASN A 154 -8.57 19.47 7.72
CA ASN A 154 -7.22 19.37 7.17
C ASN A 154 -6.71 17.92 7.03
N VAL A 155 -7.61 17.00 6.67
CA VAL A 155 -7.32 15.57 6.46
C VAL A 155 -7.69 15.19 5.03
N TYR A 156 -6.80 14.46 4.36
CA TYR A 156 -6.93 14.17 2.94
C TYR A 156 -6.87 12.67 2.66
N ASN A 157 -7.40 12.29 1.50
CA ASN A 157 -7.28 10.93 1.01
C ASN A 157 -5.81 10.51 0.90
N GLY A 158 -5.47 9.39 1.52
CA GLY A 158 -4.11 8.88 1.62
C GLY A 158 -3.41 9.21 2.95
N ASP A 159 -3.98 10.08 3.79
CA ASP A 159 -3.42 10.35 5.11
C ASP A 159 -3.53 9.13 6.02
N ILE A 160 -2.46 8.87 6.76
CA ILE A 160 -2.38 7.77 7.71
C ILE A 160 -2.48 8.34 9.13
N GLY A 161 -3.42 7.80 9.89
CA GLY A 161 -3.66 8.15 11.28
C GLY A 161 -3.64 6.97 12.22
N GLU A 162 -3.89 7.25 13.48
CA GLU A 162 -4.10 6.25 14.53
C GLU A 162 -5.33 6.63 15.34
N ILE A 163 -6.20 5.66 15.63
CA ILE A 163 -7.39 5.88 16.47
C ILE A 163 -6.93 6.08 17.92
N THR A 164 -7.16 7.27 18.44
CA THR A 164 -6.77 7.62 19.81
C THR A 164 -7.92 7.49 20.83
N ALA A 165 -9.17 7.55 20.37
CA ALA A 165 -10.36 7.42 21.20
C ALA A 165 -11.54 6.86 20.39
N ILE A 166 -12.44 6.16 21.07
CA ILE A 166 -13.75 5.67 20.62
C ILE A 166 -14.76 5.96 21.74
#